data_b87521786f2b885201c4cc807c26909c
#
_entry.id   b87521786f2b885201c4cc807c26909c
#
_cell.length_a   1.000
_cell.length_b   1.000
_cell.length_c   1.000
_cell.angle_alpha   90.00
_cell.angle_beta   90.00
_cell.angle_gamma   90.00
#
_symmetry.space_group_name_H-M   'P 1'
#
loop_
_entity.id
_entity.type
_entity.pdbx_description
1 polymer ?
#
loop_
_entity_poly.entity_id
_entity_poly.type
_entity_poly.pdbx_seq_one_letter_code
_entity_poly.pdbx_strand_id
1 'polypeptide(L)'
;HGHALAVGMTMNECMAELFGKATGCSRGKGGSMHYFAPDKNYWGGHGIVAGQTPLGLGLAYGLKYRGLKGSALAFLGDGAVNQGAYHESLNLAELFDLPVIYVIENNGYSMGTSQARSSAFGNSLAERAAGYGIAWDTFSGEDMYEVRAHTQAAIERAHNESRPTVLEVKTYRWEGHSVADANKLKYRTKEEVERHQREHDPIQRWKRVLLDEGVCDEAE
;
A
#
# COMPACT_ATOMS: atom_id res chain seq x y z
N HIS A 1 -4.23 8.51 4.09
CA HIS A 1 -5.59 8.82 4.56
C HIS A 1 -6.60 7.77 4.08
N GLY A 2 -6.52 7.32 2.81
CA GLY A 2 -7.45 6.33 2.24
C GLY A 2 -7.54 5.05 3.05
N HIS A 3 -6.42 4.45 3.40
CA HIS A 3 -6.39 3.24 4.23
C HIS A 3 -7.05 3.46 5.61
N ALA A 4 -6.81 4.62 6.23
CA ALA A 4 -7.40 4.95 7.53
C ALA A 4 -8.94 5.03 7.46
N LEU A 5 -9.47 5.70 6.43
CA LEU A 5 -10.92 5.78 6.18
C LEU A 5 -11.50 4.40 5.83
N ALA A 6 -10.80 3.60 5.02
CA ALA A 6 -11.26 2.26 4.62
C ALA A 6 -11.42 1.30 5.80
N VAL A 7 -10.60 1.44 6.87
CA VAL A 7 -10.74 0.65 8.11
C VAL A 7 -11.75 1.25 9.09
N GLY A 8 -12.44 2.34 8.72
CA GLY A 8 -13.52 2.93 9.49
C GLY A 8 -13.12 4.03 10.47
N MET A 9 -11.97 4.68 10.27
CA MET A 9 -11.71 5.95 10.97
C MET A 9 -12.68 7.02 10.46
N THR A 10 -13.21 7.83 11.37
CA THR A 10 -14.16 8.89 10.99
C THR A 10 -13.43 10.08 10.35
N MET A 11 -14.10 10.77 9.44
CA MET A 11 -13.58 12.01 8.88
C MET A 11 -13.31 13.07 9.96
N ASN A 12 -14.13 13.09 11.04
CA ASN A 12 -13.94 14.01 12.15
C ASN A 12 -12.62 13.76 12.90
N GLU A 13 -12.29 12.49 13.19
CA GLU A 13 -11.00 12.11 13.81
C GLU A 13 -9.82 12.48 12.93
N CYS A 14 -9.92 12.19 11.62
CA CYS A 14 -8.89 12.53 10.64
C CYS A 14 -8.70 14.06 10.54
N MET A 15 -9.77 14.82 10.40
CA MET A 15 -9.70 16.28 10.31
C MET A 15 -9.20 16.91 11.63
N ALA A 16 -9.65 16.42 12.77
CA ALA A 16 -9.16 16.87 14.07
C ALA A 16 -7.64 16.70 14.20
N GLU A 17 -7.11 15.57 13.69
CA GLU A 17 -5.66 15.31 13.67
C GLU A 17 -4.91 16.33 12.78
N LEU A 18 -5.41 16.59 11.57
CA LEU A 18 -4.83 17.57 10.66
C LEU A 18 -4.81 19.00 11.26
N PHE A 19 -5.83 19.33 12.05
CA PHE A 19 -5.91 20.62 12.74
C PHE A 19 -5.20 20.65 14.11
N GLY A 20 -4.44 19.61 14.46
CA GLY A 20 -3.68 19.54 15.71
C GLY A 20 -4.56 19.49 16.95
N LYS A 21 -5.77 18.94 16.87
CA LYS A 21 -6.71 18.87 17.98
C LYS A 21 -6.50 17.61 18.83
N ALA A 22 -6.72 17.73 20.13
CA ALA A 22 -6.61 16.61 21.07
C ALA A 22 -7.59 15.45 20.77
N THR A 23 -8.68 15.73 20.05
CA THR A 23 -9.67 14.74 19.58
C THR A 23 -9.25 14.02 18.32
N GLY A 24 -8.10 14.36 17.72
CA GLY A 24 -7.53 13.62 16.58
C GLY A 24 -7.02 12.25 17.00
N CYS A 25 -6.91 11.34 16.02
CA CYS A 25 -6.52 9.93 16.23
C CYS A 25 -5.14 9.76 16.89
N SER A 26 -4.23 10.72 16.71
CA SER A 26 -2.90 10.79 17.36
C SER A 26 -2.79 12.00 18.30
N ARG A 27 -3.93 12.47 18.84
CA ARG A 27 -4.06 13.60 19.74
C ARG A 27 -3.47 14.91 19.17
N GLY A 28 -3.58 15.10 17.86
CA GLY A 28 -3.10 16.27 17.15
C GLY A 28 -1.59 16.35 16.98
N LYS A 29 -0.84 15.27 17.24
CA LYS A 29 0.63 15.23 17.15
C LYS A 29 1.13 14.54 15.89
N GLY A 30 0.28 13.81 15.18
CA GLY A 30 0.64 13.01 14.01
C GLY A 30 0.55 13.78 12.69
N GLY A 31 -0.28 14.80 12.62
CA GLY A 31 -0.53 15.53 11.38
C GLY A 31 -1.04 14.63 10.28
N SER A 32 -0.58 14.84 9.04
CA SER A 32 -1.06 14.09 7.87
C SER A 32 -0.40 12.70 7.69
N MET A 33 0.69 12.39 8.38
CA MET A 33 1.48 11.19 8.12
C MET A 33 1.33 10.10 9.19
N HIS A 34 0.81 10.43 10.37
CA HIS A 34 0.84 9.53 11.51
C HIS A 34 -0.57 9.33 12.11
N TYR A 35 -1.45 8.74 11.32
CA TYR A 35 -2.77 8.29 11.78
C TYR A 35 -2.64 6.90 12.39
N PHE A 36 -3.23 6.69 13.56
CA PHE A 36 -3.26 5.41 14.26
C PHE A 36 -4.66 5.12 14.77
N ALA A 37 -5.13 3.89 14.62
CA ALA A 37 -6.38 3.38 15.17
C ALA A 37 -6.20 1.89 15.53
N PRO A 38 -5.50 1.59 16.62
CA PRO A 38 -5.24 0.20 17.05
C PRO A 38 -6.52 -0.61 17.29
N ASP A 39 -7.61 0.05 17.73
CA ASP A 39 -8.94 -0.53 17.88
C ASP A 39 -9.56 -1.03 16.57
N LYS A 40 -9.08 -0.51 15.43
CA LYS A 40 -9.46 -0.91 14.08
C LYS A 40 -8.37 -1.73 13.37
N ASN A 41 -7.38 -2.21 14.12
CA ASN A 41 -6.20 -2.90 13.59
C ASN A 41 -5.40 -2.06 12.57
N TYR A 42 -5.48 -0.73 12.65
CA TYR A 42 -4.72 0.19 11.83
C TYR A 42 -3.53 0.75 12.64
N TRP A 43 -2.34 0.24 12.32
CA TRP A 43 -1.10 0.48 13.05
C TRP A 43 -0.29 1.66 12.51
N GLY A 44 -0.91 2.45 11.67
CA GLY A 44 -0.50 3.81 11.32
C GLY A 44 0.35 3.97 10.09
N GLY A 45 0.62 5.25 9.81
CA GLY A 45 1.57 5.71 8.81
C GLY A 45 2.92 6.05 9.44
N HIS A 46 3.99 5.87 8.69
CA HIS A 46 5.37 6.03 9.16
C HIS A 46 6.14 6.99 8.26
N GLY A 47 6.77 8.01 8.84
CA GLY A 47 7.57 9.01 8.12
C GLY A 47 8.94 8.48 7.69
N ILE A 48 9.46 7.44 8.37
CA ILE A 48 10.71 6.78 7.97
C ILE A 48 10.41 5.83 6.81
N VAL A 49 11.05 6.06 5.68
CA VAL A 49 10.86 5.24 4.47
C VAL A 49 11.20 3.78 4.76
N ALA A 50 10.28 2.87 4.44
CA ALA A 50 10.30 1.45 4.77
C ALA A 50 10.24 1.10 6.28
N GLY A 51 10.08 2.07 7.18
CA GLY A 51 9.93 1.82 8.62
C GLY A 51 8.75 0.91 8.97
N GLN A 52 7.70 0.89 8.15
CA GLN A 52 6.55 0.02 8.31
C GLN A 52 6.85 -1.46 8.03
N THR A 53 7.94 -1.80 7.31
CA THR A 53 8.23 -3.19 6.96
C THR A 53 8.63 -4.02 8.19
N PRO A 54 9.58 -3.60 9.05
CA PRO A 54 9.87 -4.32 10.29
C PRO A 54 8.72 -4.23 11.30
N LEU A 55 7.89 -3.19 11.27
CA LEU A 55 6.71 -3.11 12.14
C LEU A 55 5.64 -4.13 11.74
N GLY A 56 5.34 -4.24 10.44
CA GLY A 56 4.46 -5.29 9.91
C GLY A 56 4.97 -6.70 10.21
N LEU A 57 6.28 -6.90 10.07
CA LEU A 57 6.96 -8.12 10.48
C LEU A 57 6.72 -8.46 11.95
N GLY A 58 6.91 -7.47 12.85
CA GLY A 58 6.69 -7.62 14.28
C GLY A 58 5.24 -7.94 14.65
N LEU A 59 4.27 -7.33 13.96
CA LEU A 59 2.85 -7.63 14.12
C LEU A 59 2.54 -9.08 13.71
N ALA A 60 3.05 -9.53 12.57
CA ALA A 60 2.92 -10.91 12.11
C ALA A 60 3.57 -11.91 13.07
N TYR A 61 4.78 -11.59 13.57
CA TYR A 61 5.43 -12.39 14.61
C TYR A 61 4.56 -12.49 15.88
N GLY A 62 3.99 -11.38 16.32
CA GLY A 62 3.08 -11.33 17.48
C GLY A 62 1.83 -12.19 17.28
N LEU A 63 1.25 -12.24 16.08
CA LEU A 63 0.13 -13.13 15.75
C LEU A 63 0.56 -14.59 15.86
N LYS A 64 1.66 -14.96 15.21
CA LYS A 64 2.19 -16.34 15.25
C LYS A 64 2.56 -16.76 16.66
N TYR A 65 3.29 -15.94 17.41
CA TYR A 65 3.69 -16.22 18.78
C TYR A 65 2.51 -16.50 19.73
N ARG A 66 1.40 -15.78 19.51
CA ARG A 66 0.17 -15.92 20.29
C ARG A 66 -0.76 -17.02 19.75
N GLY A 67 -0.41 -17.71 18.69
CA GLY A 67 -1.25 -18.73 18.05
C GLY A 67 -2.56 -18.14 17.47
N LEU A 68 -2.56 -16.88 17.10
CA LEU A 68 -3.73 -16.21 16.53
C LEU A 68 -3.73 -16.33 15.00
N LYS A 69 -4.85 -16.75 14.43
CA LYS A 69 -5.06 -16.72 12.98
C LYS A 69 -5.23 -15.28 12.53
N GLY A 70 -4.41 -14.86 11.57
CA GLY A 70 -4.43 -13.50 11.02
C GLY A 70 -3.20 -13.22 10.19
N SER A 71 -3.16 -12.04 9.59
CA SER A 71 -2.02 -11.56 8.80
C SER A 71 -1.77 -10.07 9.04
N ALA A 72 -0.53 -9.63 8.84
CA ALA A 72 -0.17 -8.23 8.84
C ALA A 72 0.02 -7.76 7.39
N LEU A 73 -0.69 -6.72 6.97
CA LEU A 73 -0.49 -6.07 5.68
C LEU A 73 0.38 -4.83 5.88
N ALA A 74 1.53 -4.78 5.22
CA ALA A 74 2.45 -3.64 5.26
C ALA A 74 2.54 -3.00 3.87
N PHE A 75 2.00 -1.79 3.73
CA PHE A 75 1.98 -1.04 2.48
C PHE A 75 3.24 -0.18 2.34
N LEU A 76 3.85 -0.18 1.15
CA LEU A 76 5.06 0.60 0.87
C LEU A 76 5.10 1.06 -0.59
N GLY A 77 5.73 2.19 -0.86
CA GLY A 77 5.90 2.69 -2.22
C GLY A 77 7.08 2.03 -2.95
N ASP A 78 7.13 2.21 -4.27
CA ASP A 78 8.18 1.71 -5.17
C ASP A 78 9.61 2.11 -4.76
N GLY A 79 9.81 3.30 -4.20
CA GLY A 79 11.12 3.71 -3.68
C GLY A 79 11.51 3.05 -2.37
N ALA A 80 10.54 2.69 -1.54
CA ALA A 80 10.78 2.12 -0.22
C ALA A 80 11.43 0.72 -0.30
N VAL A 81 11.19 -0.03 -1.36
CA VAL A 81 11.78 -1.37 -1.58
C VAL A 81 13.30 -1.34 -1.77
N ASN A 82 13.91 -0.17 -1.92
CA ASN A 82 15.37 -0.02 -2.00
C ASN A 82 16.04 0.19 -0.64
N GLN A 83 15.26 0.28 0.45
CA GLN A 83 15.79 0.41 1.81
C GLN A 83 16.24 -0.95 2.36
N GLY A 84 17.36 -0.96 3.10
CA GLY A 84 17.86 -2.17 3.74
C GLY A 84 16.85 -2.85 4.66
N ALA A 85 16.09 -2.06 5.42
CA ALA A 85 15.05 -2.56 6.33
C ALA A 85 13.99 -3.43 5.65
N TYR A 86 13.66 -3.16 4.37
CA TYR A 86 12.77 -4.02 3.59
C TYR A 86 13.40 -5.40 3.35
N HIS A 87 14.65 -5.45 2.92
CA HIS A 87 15.38 -6.69 2.64
C HIS A 87 15.61 -7.51 3.92
N GLU A 88 15.96 -6.87 5.02
CA GLU A 88 16.08 -7.51 6.33
C GLU A 88 14.74 -8.12 6.77
N SER A 89 13.65 -7.39 6.55
CA SER A 89 12.29 -7.85 6.88
C SER A 89 11.87 -9.04 6.03
N LEU A 90 12.20 -9.08 4.73
CA LEU A 90 11.93 -10.25 3.88
C LEU A 90 12.68 -11.49 4.40
N ASN A 91 13.98 -11.34 4.70
CA ASN A 91 14.78 -12.44 5.23
C ASN A 91 14.17 -13.03 6.53
N LEU A 92 13.78 -12.17 7.46
CA LEU A 92 13.20 -12.62 8.74
C LEU A 92 11.78 -13.16 8.56
N ALA A 93 10.99 -12.61 7.61
CA ALA A 93 9.65 -13.09 7.34
C ALA A 93 9.64 -14.54 6.86
N GLU A 94 10.56 -14.87 5.96
CA GLU A 94 10.70 -16.24 5.45
C GLU A 94 11.34 -17.16 6.48
N LEU A 95 12.40 -16.71 7.15
CA LEU A 95 13.12 -17.49 8.16
C LEU A 95 12.20 -17.95 9.32
N PHE A 96 11.25 -17.10 9.70
CA PHE A 96 10.31 -17.38 10.79
C PHE A 96 8.92 -17.81 10.33
N ASP A 97 8.69 -18.05 9.04
CA ASP A 97 7.39 -18.40 8.45
C ASP A 97 6.29 -17.44 8.95
N LEU A 98 6.43 -16.15 8.70
CA LEU A 98 5.52 -15.15 9.26
C LEU A 98 4.37 -14.81 8.30
N PRO A 99 3.14 -14.67 8.82
CA PRO A 99 1.96 -14.32 8.02
C PRO A 99 1.95 -12.82 7.71
N VAL A 100 2.96 -12.31 7.01
CA VAL A 100 3.05 -10.92 6.58
C VAL A 100 2.87 -10.80 5.07
N ILE A 101 2.12 -9.80 4.66
CA ILE A 101 1.88 -9.46 3.25
C ILE A 101 2.44 -8.06 3.02
N TYR A 102 3.48 -7.95 2.23
CA TYR A 102 4.04 -6.67 1.79
C TYR A 102 3.36 -6.26 0.50
N VAL A 103 2.72 -5.09 0.51
CA VAL A 103 2.01 -4.55 -0.65
C VAL A 103 2.76 -3.34 -1.18
N ILE A 104 3.37 -3.48 -2.34
CA ILE A 104 4.09 -2.40 -3.03
C ILE A 104 3.10 -1.63 -3.88
N GLU A 105 2.78 -0.40 -3.47
CA GLU A 105 1.98 0.54 -4.24
C GLU A 105 2.91 1.23 -5.25
N ASN A 106 3.11 0.60 -6.40
CA ASN A 106 4.04 1.09 -7.43
C ASN A 106 3.34 2.10 -8.34
N ASN A 107 3.58 3.38 -8.09
CA ASN A 107 3.07 4.47 -8.93
C ASN A 107 4.11 4.98 -9.96
N GLY A 108 5.24 4.28 -10.11
CA GLY A 108 6.30 4.58 -11.06
C GLY A 108 7.28 5.67 -10.63
N TYR A 109 7.01 6.38 -9.52
CA TYR A 109 7.81 7.53 -9.10
C TYR A 109 7.99 7.64 -7.59
N SER A 110 9.22 7.58 -7.14
CA SER A 110 9.61 7.97 -5.77
C SER A 110 9.86 9.48 -5.72
N MET A 111 8.87 10.25 -5.25
CA MET A 111 8.82 11.70 -5.47
C MET A 111 8.95 12.01 -6.96
N GLY A 112 10.03 12.62 -7.41
CA GLY A 112 10.33 12.93 -8.82
C GLY A 112 11.29 11.95 -9.50
N THR A 113 11.72 10.87 -8.82
CA THR A 113 12.63 9.88 -9.38
C THR A 113 11.86 8.68 -9.91
N SER A 114 11.95 8.43 -11.22
CA SER A 114 11.29 7.29 -11.84
C SER A 114 11.89 5.95 -11.38
N GLN A 115 11.09 4.89 -11.41
CA GLN A 115 11.52 3.53 -11.10
C GLN A 115 12.74 3.12 -11.92
N ALA A 116 12.76 3.43 -13.22
CA ALA A 116 13.87 3.10 -14.11
C ALA A 116 15.22 3.74 -13.70
N ARG A 117 15.17 4.86 -12.97
CA ARG A 117 16.36 5.54 -12.44
C ARG A 117 16.78 5.07 -11.05
N SER A 118 15.91 4.42 -10.33
CA SER A 118 16.11 4.08 -8.90
C SER A 118 16.18 2.59 -8.62
N SER A 119 15.80 1.74 -9.58
CA SER A 119 15.74 0.29 -9.39
C SER A 119 16.41 -0.45 -10.54
N ALA A 120 17.22 -1.45 -10.22
CA ALA A 120 17.76 -2.39 -11.18
C ALA A 120 16.71 -3.39 -11.72
N PHE A 121 15.59 -3.57 -11.00
CA PHE A 121 14.48 -4.42 -11.42
C PHE A 121 13.49 -3.59 -12.26
N GLY A 122 13.46 -3.85 -13.58
CA GLY A 122 12.64 -3.08 -14.52
C GLY A 122 11.19 -3.54 -14.60
N ASN A 123 10.95 -4.84 -14.53
CA ASN A 123 9.62 -5.42 -14.80
C ASN A 123 8.74 -5.56 -13.56
N SER A 124 9.30 -6.06 -12.45
CA SER A 124 8.61 -6.23 -11.20
C SER A 124 9.54 -5.97 -10.02
N LEU A 125 9.08 -5.16 -9.07
CA LEU A 125 9.77 -4.94 -7.80
C LEU A 125 9.51 -6.10 -6.82
N ALA A 126 8.36 -6.75 -6.95
CA ALA A 126 8.00 -7.91 -6.13
C ALA A 126 8.87 -9.13 -6.41
N GLU A 127 9.42 -9.26 -7.63
CA GLU A 127 10.34 -10.33 -8.01
C GLU A 127 11.56 -10.47 -7.09
N ARG A 128 11.96 -9.40 -6.42
CA ARG A 128 13.04 -9.44 -5.40
C ARG A 128 12.77 -10.44 -4.29
N ALA A 129 11.51 -10.72 -4.00
CA ALA A 129 11.09 -11.68 -2.98
C ALA A 129 11.51 -13.12 -3.32
N ALA A 130 11.65 -13.45 -4.61
CA ALA A 130 12.12 -14.75 -5.05
C ALA A 130 13.51 -15.09 -4.52
N GLY A 131 14.38 -14.08 -4.35
CA GLY A 131 15.71 -14.27 -3.76
C GLY A 131 15.69 -14.75 -2.30
N TYR A 132 14.56 -14.62 -1.61
CA TYR A 132 14.32 -15.11 -0.24
C TYR A 132 13.41 -16.35 -0.21
N GLY A 133 12.97 -16.85 -1.37
CA GLY A 133 12.01 -17.97 -1.42
C GLY A 133 10.56 -17.56 -1.14
N ILE A 134 10.26 -16.26 -1.09
CA ILE A 134 8.92 -15.73 -0.79
C ILE A 134 8.08 -15.69 -2.06
N ALA A 135 6.83 -16.11 -1.96
CA ALA A 135 5.84 -15.97 -3.02
C ALA A 135 5.59 -14.49 -3.35
N TRP A 136 5.49 -14.19 -4.63
CA TRP A 136 5.25 -12.82 -5.09
C TRP A 136 4.34 -12.79 -6.30
N ASP A 137 3.72 -11.63 -6.52
CA ASP A 137 2.88 -11.38 -7.69
C ASP A 137 2.89 -9.90 -8.08
N THR A 138 2.56 -9.61 -9.35
CA THR A 138 2.49 -8.25 -9.90
C THR A 138 1.26 -8.13 -10.78
N PHE A 139 0.40 -7.18 -10.48
CA PHE A 139 -0.87 -6.97 -11.17
C PHE A 139 -1.26 -5.49 -11.24
N SER A 140 -2.32 -5.20 -12.01
CA SER A 140 -2.84 -3.84 -12.15
C SER A 140 -3.70 -3.43 -10.95
N GLY A 141 -3.51 -2.21 -10.46
CA GLY A 141 -4.39 -1.60 -9.45
C GLY A 141 -5.66 -0.97 -10.05
N GLU A 142 -5.89 -1.10 -11.36
CA GLU A 142 -7.05 -0.52 -12.05
C GLU A 142 -8.28 -1.43 -12.02
N ASP A 143 -8.08 -2.72 -11.77
CA ASP A 143 -9.15 -3.73 -11.74
C ASP A 143 -9.37 -4.21 -10.31
N MET A 144 -10.54 -3.89 -9.76
CA MET A 144 -10.88 -4.23 -8.37
C MET A 144 -11.04 -5.72 -8.14
N TYR A 145 -11.49 -6.47 -9.15
CA TYR A 145 -11.60 -7.94 -9.05
C TYR A 145 -10.22 -8.58 -9.03
N GLU A 146 -9.30 -8.09 -9.86
CA GLU A 146 -7.91 -8.56 -9.89
C GLU A 146 -7.22 -8.27 -8.54
N VAL A 147 -7.30 -7.02 -8.04
CA VAL A 147 -6.76 -6.63 -6.73
C VAL A 147 -7.32 -7.51 -5.61
N ARG A 148 -8.64 -7.75 -5.62
CA ARG A 148 -9.29 -8.60 -4.62
C ARG A 148 -8.80 -10.04 -4.69
N ALA A 149 -8.72 -10.63 -5.88
CA ALA A 149 -8.33 -12.02 -6.07
C ALA A 149 -6.90 -12.29 -5.58
N HIS A 150 -5.94 -11.45 -6.00
CA HIS A 150 -4.53 -11.59 -5.59
C HIS A 150 -4.34 -11.33 -4.09
N THR A 151 -5.03 -10.34 -3.54
CA THR A 151 -4.97 -10.05 -2.09
C THR A 151 -5.60 -11.20 -1.28
N GLN A 152 -6.72 -11.75 -1.74
CA GLN A 152 -7.37 -12.89 -1.10
C GLN A 152 -6.46 -14.12 -1.08
N ALA A 153 -5.81 -14.45 -2.20
CA ALA A 153 -4.87 -15.57 -2.28
C ALA A 153 -3.69 -15.40 -1.30
N ALA A 154 -3.14 -14.18 -1.18
CA ALA A 154 -2.08 -13.88 -0.24
C ALA A 154 -2.54 -14.02 1.23
N ILE A 155 -3.77 -13.57 1.55
CA ILE A 155 -4.36 -13.73 2.89
C ILE A 155 -4.60 -15.22 3.22
N GLU A 156 -5.12 -16.01 2.27
CA GLU A 156 -5.33 -17.44 2.46
C GLU A 156 -4.01 -18.17 2.71
N ARG A 157 -2.96 -17.84 1.95
CA ARG A 157 -1.62 -18.37 2.18
C ARG A 157 -1.09 -18.01 3.57
N ALA A 158 -1.20 -16.75 3.98
CA ALA A 158 -0.78 -16.29 5.30
C ALA A 158 -1.55 -17.00 6.42
N HIS A 159 -2.86 -17.20 6.27
CA HIS A 159 -3.72 -17.80 7.28
C HIS A 159 -3.61 -19.32 7.38
N ASN A 160 -3.34 -20.01 6.28
CA ASN A 160 -3.35 -21.47 6.23
C ASN A 160 -1.94 -22.07 6.34
N GLU A 161 -0.93 -21.36 5.81
CA GLU A 161 0.45 -21.84 5.73
C GLU A 161 1.39 -21.06 6.66
N SER A 162 0.95 -19.92 7.22
CA SER A 162 1.81 -18.98 7.96
C SER A 162 3.03 -18.56 7.14
N ARG A 163 2.83 -18.19 5.87
CA ARG A 163 3.92 -17.84 4.94
C ARG A 163 3.78 -16.40 4.44
N PRO A 164 4.90 -15.69 4.24
CA PRO A 164 4.86 -14.34 3.70
C PRO A 164 4.53 -14.31 2.21
N THR A 165 4.05 -13.15 1.74
CA THR A 165 3.83 -12.87 0.31
C THR A 165 4.20 -11.41 0.02
N VAL A 166 4.72 -11.14 -1.17
CA VAL A 166 4.93 -9.79 -1.69
C VAL A 166 4.03 -9.56 -2.89
N LEU A 167 3.21 -8.54 -2.82
CA LEU A 167 2.33 -8.10 -3.90
C LEU A 167 2.81 -6.77 -4.45
N GLU A 168 2.91 -6.62 -5.76
CA GLU A 168 3.13 -5.34 -6.42
C GLU A 168 1.87 -4.93 -7.17
N VAL A 169 1.29 -3.83 -6.73
CA VAL A 169 0.10 -3.22 -7.34
C VAL A 169 0.57 -2.04 -8.20
N LYS A 170 0.49 -2.18 -9.52
CA LYS A 170 0.84 -1.11 -10.45
C LYS A 170 -0.29 -0.10 -10.53
N THR A 171 0.05 1.15 -10.27
CA THR A 171 -0.87 2.28 -10.29
C THR A 171 -0.17 3.53 -10.82
N TYR A 172 -0.81 4.68 -10.74
CA TYR A 172 -0.22 5.95 -11.16
C TYR A 172 -0.63 7.10 -10.25
N ARG A 173 0.32 7.93 -9.85
CA ARG A 173 0.06 9.13 -9.06
C ARG A 173 -0.12 10.34 -9.98
N TRP A 174 -1.31 10.89 -10.09
CA TRP A 174 -1.61 12.05 -10.97
C TRP A 174 -1.02 13.36 -10.47
N GLU A 175 -1.05 13.57 -9.16
CA GLU A 175 -0.56 14.80 -8.53
C GLU A 175 0.91 14.68 -8.09
N GLY A 176 1.48 15.76 -7.59
CA GLY A 176 2.78 15.73 -6.94
C GLY A 176 2.79 14.89 -5.67
N HIS A 177 3.96 14.50 -5.22
CA HIS A 177 4.11 13.65 -4.03
C HIS A 177 3.61 14.34 -2.75
N SER A 178 3.83 15.65 -2.65
CA SER A 178 3.45 16.46 -1.48
C SER A 178 3.30 17.93 -1.88
N VAL A 179 2.92 18.77 -0.94
CA VAL A 179 2.87 20.22 -1.14
C VAL A 179 4.22 20.80 -1.62
N ALA A 180 5.33 20.22 -1.14
CA ALA A 180 6.68 20.62 -1.57
C ALA A 180 7.00 20.18 -3.02
N ASP A 181 6.28 19.18 -3.55
CA ASP A 181 6.40 18.68 -4.92
C ASP A 181 5.15 19.06 -5.75
N ALA A 182 4.71 20.31 -5.60
CA ALA A 182 3.48 20.78 -6.27
C ALA A 182 3.56 20.80 -7.80
N ASN A 183 4.77 20.97 -8.37
CA ASN A 183 4.96 20.99 -9.82
C ASN A 183 5.36 19.63 -10.36
N LYS A 184 4.35 18.78 -10.58
CA LYS A 184 4.49 17.44 -11.16
C LYS A 184 5.07 17.40 -12.57
N LEU A 185 5.04 18.51 -13.31
CA LEU A 185 5.55 18.61 -14.66
C LEU A 185 7.08 18.81 -14.74
N LYS A 186 7.77 18.85 -13.62
CA LYS A 186 9.23 18.85 -13.58
C LYS A 186 9.87 17.54 -14.06
N TYR A 187 9.14 16.43 -13.93
CA TYR A 187 9.65 15.08 -14.20
C TYR A 187 8.68 14.20 -15.00
N ARG A 188 7.49 14.71 -15.34
CA ARG A 188 6.48 14.05 -16.19
C ARG A 188 5.95 15.03 -17.22
N THR A 189 5.49 14.53 -18.37
CA THR A 189 4.82 15.38 -19.34
C THR A 189 3.34 15.56 -19.00
N LYS A 190 2.76 16.63 -19.50
CA LYS A 190 1.32 16.88 -19.34
C LYS A 190 0.50 15.79 -20.03
N GLU A 191 0.93 15.40 -21.23
CA GLU A 191 0.30 14.36 -22.03
C GLU A 191 0.31 13.00 -21.33
N GLU A 192 1.40 12.64 -20.63
CA GLU A 192 1.50 11.43 -19.83
C GLU A 192 0.43 11.43 -18.74
N VAL A 193 0.33 12.51 -17.97
CA VAL A 193 -0.63 12.63 -16.86
C VAL A 193 -2.07 12.59 -17.38
N GLU A 194 -2.40 13.35 -18.42
CA GLU A 194 -3.74 13.40 -19.01
C GLU A 194 -4.17 12.06 -19.61
N ARG A 195 -3.23 11.33 -20.23
CA ARG A 195 -3.49 9.97 -20.73
C ARG A 195 -3.87 9.04 -19.58
N HIS A 196 -3.10 9.01 -18.50
CA HIS A 196 -3.41 8.18 -17.34
C HIS A 196 -4.73 8.55 -16.67
N GLN A 197 -5.05 9.84 -16.57
CA GLN A 197 -6.35 10.28 -16.04
C GLN A 197 -7.53 9.82 -16.90
N ARG A 198 -7.37 9.83 -18.22
CA ARG A 198 -8.45 9.47 -19.15
C ARG A 198 -8.63 7.97 -19.31
N GLU A 199 -7.51 7.20 -19.34
CA GLU A 199 -7.51 5.81 -19.76
C GLU A 199 -7.37 4.83 -18.58
N HIS A 200 -6.77 5.28 -17.45
CA HIS A 200 -6.35 4.45 -16.34
C HIS A 200 -6.88 4.93 -14.98
N ASP A 201 -8.04 5.59 -14.97
CA ASP A 201 -8.72 5.97 -13.73
C ASP A 201 -9.47 4.75 -13.14
N PRO A 202 -9.03 4.19 -12.01
CA PRO A 202 -9.67 3.02 -11.41
C PRO A 202 -11.10 3.31 -10.94
N ILE A 203 -11.40 4.55 -10.55
CA ILE A 203 -12.75 4.93 -10.10
C ILE A 203 -13.72 4.92 -11.27
N GLN A 204 -13.34 5.54 -12.40
CA GLN A 204 -14.18 5.58 -13.61
C GLN A 204 -14.34 4.18 -14.22
N ARG A 205 -13.29 3.37 -14.17
CA ARG A 205 -13.33 1.99 -14.63
C ARG A 205 -14.28 1.16 -13.76
N TRP A 206 -14.16 1.27 -12.44
CA TRP A 206 -15.00 0.54 -11.51
C TRP A 206 -16.47 0.94 -11.60
N LYS A 207 -16.75 2.25 -11.72
CA LYS A 207 -18.11 2.73 -11.97
C LYS A 207 -18.73 2.05 -13.21
N ARG A 208 -17.99 1.99 -14.30
CA ARG A 208 -18.49 1.32 -15.53
C ARG A 208 -18.79 -0.17 -15.29
N VAL A 209 -17.90 -0.88 -14.61
CA VAL A 209 -18.11 -2.29 -14.27
C VAL A 209 -19.41 -2.49 -13.48
N LEU A 210 -19.65 -1.67 -12.45
CA LEU A 210 -20.85 -1.76 -11.63
C LEU A 210 -22.14 -1.50 -12.42
N LEU A 211 -22.11 -0.52 -13.34
CA LEU A 211 -23.24 -0.21 -14.22
C LEU A 211 -23.47 -1.34 -15.24
N ASP A 212 -22.42 -1.82 -15.88
CA ASP A 212 -22.49 -2.88 -16.90
C ASP A 212 -22.98 -4.23 -16.31
N GLU A 213 -22.63 -4.51 -15.07
CA GLU A 213 -23.07 -5.69 -14.31
C GLU A 213 -24.46 -5.50 -13.67
N GLY A 214 -25.04 -4.31 -13.74
CA GLY A 214 -26.34 -4.00 -13.15
C GLY A 214 -26.38 -4.03 -11.63
N VAL A 215 -25.22 -3.80 -10.98
CA VAL A 215 -25.11 -3.76 -9.51
C VAL A 215 -25.69 -2.46 -8.95
N CYS A 216 -25.54 -1.36 -9.68
CA CYS A 216 -26.10 -0.05 -9.37
C CYS A 216 -26.57 0.65 -10.65
N ASP A 217 -27.28 1.75 -10.51
CA ASP A 217 -27.67 2.63 -11.62
C ASP A 217 -26.96 3.99 -11.55
N GLU A 218 -27.19 4.86 -12.55
CA GLU A 218 -26.54 6.18 -12.62
C GLU A 218 -26.96 7.12 -11.47
N ALA A 219 -28.03 6.84 -10.73
CA ALA A 219 -28.54 7.66 -9.63
C ALA A 219 -27.92 7.27 -8.28
N GLU A 220 -27.33 6.09 -8.18
CA GLU A 220 -26.61 5.60 -7.00
C GLU A 220 -25.11 5.92 -7.06
#